data_cc987566a51eaeb06d65e90a320aa3c1
#
_entry.id   cc987566a51eaeb06d65e90a320aa3c1
#
_cell.length_a   1.000
_cell.length_b   1.000
_cell.length_c   1.000
_cell.angle_alpha   90.00
_cell.angle_beta   90.00
_cell.angle_gamma   90.00
#
_symmetry.space_group_name_H-M   'P 1'
#
loop_
_entity.id
_entity.type
_entity.pdbx_description
1 polymer ?
#
loop_
_entity_poly.entity_id
_entity_poly.type
_entity_poly.pdbx_seq_one_letter_code
_entity_poly.pdbx_strand_id
1 'polypeptide(L)'
;MKKYQKMFFLGIIFLLALPVLFAAGQAEASSELEIATVVKITGIPWFNRLEEGVLQAGEELGIKTYQIGPADADPAQQVKMVEDLIIKGVDAICITPNDAKALEPAFAKAKEKGIAIITHESPDQKGKDYDVELIDNVKFGRHFWDMLVQYMGDSGQYAIFVGSLTVPLHNLWADVGLEYAKDKYPNLELVTERIPCGEDQELSKQTTLELLKTYPDLKGIIGFGSLGPPGAAQALKEKGMAGEVTVVGTVLPDHASSYLKDGSMQHGILWDPKDAGFAMSWIAKQVVEGKNITEGMNIPGLGTITLDGDVIKVDAVIDITKDNVDSFGF
;
A
#
# COMPACT_ATOMS: atom_id res chain seq x y z
N MET A 1 -19.28 12.50 111.34
CA MET A 1 -20.21 12.11 110.31
C MET A 1 -20.16 13.15 109.21
N LYS A 2 -19.51 12.82 108.09
CA LYS A 2 -19.68 13.45 106.75
C LYS A 2 -18.74 12.68 105.79
N LYS A 3 -19.29 11.86 104.91
CA LYS A 3 -18.59 11.14 103.85
C LYS A 3 -18.21 12.10 102.73
N TYR A 4 -16.96 12.09 102.30
CA TYR A 4 -16.49 12.70 101.09
C TYR A 4 -16.41 11.67 99.98
N GLN A 5 -17.28 11.88 99.01
CA GLN A 5 -17.21 11.16 97.71
C GLN A 5 -16.14 11.78 96.83
N LYS A 6 -15.17 11.01 96.45
CA LYS A 6 -14.17 11.39 95.42
C LYS A 6 -14.78 11.03 94.04
N MET A 7 -14.99 12.04 93.23
CA MET A 7 -15.40 11.93 91.84
C MET A 7 -14.18 11.72 90.97
N PHE A 8 -14.13 10.54 90.31
CA PHE A 8 -13.11 10.22 89.31
C PHE A 8 -13.57 10.75 87.96
N PHE A 9 -12.84 11.73 87.37
CA PHE A 9 -13.04 12.15 86.00
C PHE A 9 -12.27 11.21 85.07
N LEU A 10 -13.00 10.43 84.27
CA LEU A 10 -12.42 9.61 83.24
C LEU A 10 -12.42 10.42 81.94
N GLY A 11 -11.25 10.92 81.53
CA GLY A 11 -11.07 11.61 80.27
C GLY A 11 -11.08 10.62 79.11
N ILE A 12 -12.13 10.66 78.30
CA ILE A 12 -12.21 9.92 77.07
C ILE A 12 -11.48 10.72 76.00
N ILE A 13 -10.29 10.26 75.58
CA ILE A 13 -9.56 10.76 74.39
C ILE A 13 -10.23 10.18 73.16
N PHE A 14 -10.96 11.00 72.43
CA PHE A 14 -11.54 10.66 71.12
C PHE A 14 -10.45 10.80 70.07
N LEU A 15 -9.80 9.68 69.67
CA LEU A 15 -8.86 9.64 68.56
C LEU A 15 -9.69 9.69 67.27
N LEU A 16 -9.72 10.89 66.64
CA LEU A 16 -10.26 11.05 65.28
C LEU A 16 -9.29 10.37 64.28
N ALA A 17 -9.62 9.15 63.92
CA ALA A 17 -9.02 8.46 62.80
C ALA A 17 -9.55 9.12 61.49
N LEU A 18 -8.76 9.96 60.86
CA LEU A 18 -8.99 10.40 59.47
C LEU A 18 -8.81 9.18 58.55
N PRO A 19 -9.81 8.80 57.74
CA PRO A 19 -9.55 7.85 56.67
C PRO A 19 -8.65 8.53 55.63
N VAL A 20 -7.43 8.09 55.50
CA VAL A 20 -6.59 8.35 54.35
C VAL A 20 -7.24 7.62 53.16
N LEU A 21 -8.00 8.37 52.36
CA LEU A 21 -8.41 7.92 51.06
C LEU A 21 -7.14 7.75 50.20
N PHE A 22 -6.65 6.50 50.10
CA PHE A 22 -5.81 6.13 48.99
C PHE A 22 -6.69 6.25 47.73
N ALA A 23 -6.58 7.37 47.04
CA ALA A 23 -6.92 7.43 45.64
C ALA A 23 -5.93 6.49 44.91
N ALA A 24 -6.28 5.21 44.83
CA ALA A 24 -5.70 4.34 43.83
C ALA A 24 -6.07 4.98 42.49
N GLY A 25 -5.14 5.74 41.92
CA GLY A 25 -5.22 6.11 40.53
C GLY A 25 -5.38 4.78 39.76
N GLN A 26 -6.59 4.54 39.26
CA GLN A 26 -6.75 3.62 38.14
C GLN A 26 -5.85 4.20 37.07
N ALA A 27 -4.69 3.59 36.84
CA ALA A 27 -4.00 3.71 35.58
C ALA A 27 -5.07 3.28 34.57
N GLU A 28 -5.63 4.22 33.81
CA GLU A 28 -6.34 3.90 32.59
C GLU A 28 -5.40 2.98 31.83
N ALA A 29 -5.78 1.72 31.67
CA ALA A 29 -5.09 0.83 30.77
C ALA A 29 -5.05 1.58 29.43
N SER A 30 -3.87 2.04 29.01
CA SER A 30 -3.72 2.64 27.71
C SER A 30 -4.26 1.63 26.73
N SER A 31 -5.36 1.95 26.04
CA SER A 31 -5.88 1.10 25.00
C SER A 31 -4.73 0.87 24.03
N GLU A 32 -4.47 -0.39 23.72
CA GLU A 32 -3.47 -0.77 22.71
C GLU A 32 -3.79 0.00 21.43
N LEU A 33 -2.80 0.69 20.85
CA LEU A 33 -2.99 1.45 19.62
C LEU A 33 -3.50 0.52 18.51
N GLU A 34 -4.59 0.91 17.85
CA GLU A 34 -5.22 0.14 16.79
C GLU A 34 -5.03 0.85 15.43
N ILE A 35 -4.28 0.22 14.54
CA ILE A 35 -3.99 0.71 13.19
C ILE A 35 -4.58 -0.28 12.18
N ALA A 36 -5.50 0.20 11.35
CA ALA A 36 -6.13 -0.60 10.30
C ALA A 36 -5.55 -0.25 8.93
N THR A 37 -5.24 -1.26 8.13
CA THR A 37 -4.83 -1.09 6.73
C THR A 37 -5.96 -1.49 5.79
N VAL A 38 -6.32 -0.60 4.85
CA VAL A 38 -7.38 -0.81 3.85
C VAL A 38 -6.73 -0.90 2.47
N VAL A 39 -6.80 -2.08 1.85
CA VAL A 39 -6.21 -2.31 0.52
C VAL A 39 -7.23 -2.16 -0.60
N LYS A 40 -6.77 -2.09 -1.85
CA LYS A 40 -7.63 -1.94 -3.04
C LYS A 40 -8.57 -3.12 -3.24
N ILE A 41 -8.06 -4.32 -3.00
CA ILE A 41 -8.74 -5.60 -3.18
C ILE A 41 -8.07 -6.64 -2.28
N THR A 42 -8.84 -7.54 -1.68
CA THR A 42 -8.29 -8.66 -0.89
C THR A 42 -8.14 -9.92 -1.73
N GLY A 43 -7.33 -10.86 -1.24
CA GLY A 43 -7.20 -12.19 -1.83
C GLY A 43 -6.28 -12.30 -3.03
N ILE A 44 -5.65 -11.22 -3.47
CA ILE A 44 -4.61 -11.26 -4.51
C ILE A 44 -3.21 -11.34 -3.88
N PRO A 45 -2.24 -11.99 -4.53
CA PRO A 45 -0.90 -12.22 -3.97
C PRO A 45 -0.21 -10.92 -3.47
N TRP A 46 -0.35 -9.82 -4.20
CA TRP A 46 0.23 -8.52 -3.83
C TRP A 46 -0.19 -8.04 -2.45
N PHE A 47 -1.50 -8.03 -2.17
CA PHE A 47 -2.01 -7.57 -0.88
C PHE A 47 -1.92 -8.62 0.23
N ASN A 48 -1.84 -9.92 -0.10
CA ASN A 48 -1.48 -10.94 0.89
C ASN A 48 -0.04 -10.71 1.38
N ARG A 49 0.89 -10.36 0.47
CA ARG A 49 2.27 -10.01 0.83
C ARG A 49 2.36 -8.72 1.66
N LEU A 50 1.53 -7.71 1.34
CA LEU A 50 1.45 -6.47 2.13
C LEU A 50 0.94 -6.75 3.55
N GLU A 51 -0.05 -7.64 3.71
CA GLU A 51 -0.58 -8.05 5.01
C GLU A 51 0.51 -8.63 5.92
N GLU A 52 1.46 -9.41 5.38
CA GLU A 52 2.59 -9.92 6.17
C GLU A 52 3.37 -8.78 6.83
N GLY A 53 3.58 -7.66 6.14
CA GLY A 53 4.26 -6.48 6.67
C GLY A 53 3.44 -5.75 7.72
N VAL A 54 2.13 -5.65 7.51
CA VAL A 54 1.19 -5.07 8.48
C VAL A 54 1.22 -5.88 9.80
N LEU A 55 1.16 -7.21 9.71
CA LEU A 55 1.17 -8.08 10.88
C LEU A 55 2.55 -8.05 11.57
N GLN A 56 3.64 -8.06 10.81
CA GLN A 56 5.00 -7.91 11.36
C GLN A 56 5.14 -6.60 12.16
N ALA A 57 4.62 -5.49 11.61
CA ALA A 57 4.63 -4.22 12.33
C ALA A 57 3.86 -4.30 13.66
N GLY A 58 2.73 -4.99 13.69
CA GLY A 58 1.96 -5.24 14.92
C GLY A 58 2.79 -5.94 15.99
N GLU A 59 3.45 -7.03 15.62
CA GLU A 59 4.29 -7.82 16.52
C GLU A 59 5.51 -7.02 17.02
N GLU A 60 6.26 -6.38 16.11
CA GLU A 60 7.49 -5.68 16.46
C GLU A 60 7.26 -4.37 17.22
N LEU A 61 6.15 -3.68 16.95
CA LEU A 61 5.85 -2.38 17.55
C LEU A 61 4.95 -2.49 18.79
N GLY A 62 4.42 -3.67 19.09
CA GLY A 62 3.51 -3.90 20.22
C GLY A 62 2.19 -3.12 20.06
N ILE A 63 1.60 -3.16 18.88
CA ILE A 63 0.35 -2.48 18.52
C ILE A 63 -0.59 -3.45 17.81
N LYS A 64 -1.87 -3.16 17.85
CA LYS A 64 -2.86 -3.93 17.11
C LYS A 64 -2.93 -3.48 15.67
N THR A 65 -2.55 -4.36 14.74
CA THR A 65 -2.63 -4.12 13.30
C THR A 65 -3.46 -5.21 12.62
N TYR A 66 -4.11 -4.86 11.52
CA TYR A 66 -4.80 -5.82 10.65
C TYR A 66 -5.05 -5.18 9.29
N GLN A 67 -5.28 -6.04 8.29
CA GLN A 67 -5.64 -5.62 6.94
C GLN A 67 -7.08 -6.00 6.62
N ILE A 68 -7.79 -5.10 5.94
CA ILE A 68 -9.09 -5.33 5.31
C ILE A 68 -9.11 -4.76 3.90
N GLY A 69 -10.08 -5.15 3.12
CA GLY A 69 -10.30 -4.60 1.78
C GLY A 69 -11.54 -5.21 1.14
N PRO A 70 -12.06 -4.60 0.07
CA PRO A 70 -13.18 -5.15 -0.68
C PRO A 70 -12.77 -6.44 -1.43
N ALA A 71 -13.75 -7.27 -1.77
CA ALA A 71 -13.51 -8.48 -2.56
C ALA A 71 -13.20 -8.16 -4.04
N ASP A 72 -13.67 -7.02 -4.53
CA ASP A 72 -13.40 -6.48 -5.85
C ASP A 72 -12.82 -5.07 -5.71
N ALA A 73 -12.08 -4.58 -6.71
CA ALA A 73 -11.51 -3.22 -6.71
C ALA A 73 -12.61 -2.15 -6.86
N ASP A 74 -13.42 -1.98 -5.83
CA ASP A 74 -14.60 -1.10 -5.77
C ASP A 74 -14.35 0.10 -4.84
N PRO A 75 -14.24 1.34 -5.38
CA PRO A 75 -14.05 2.54 -4.59
C PRO A 75 -15.15 2.80 -3.55
N ALA A 76 -16.42 2.48 -3.85
CA ALA A 76 -17.53 2.74 -2.94
C ALA A 76 -17.49 1.80 -1.72
N GLN A 77 -17.15 0.53 -1.93
CA GLN A 77 -16.93 -0.41 -0.83
C GLN A 77 -15.74 0.02 0.03
N GLN A 78 -14.64 0.49 -0.59
CA GLN A 78 -13.48 0.98 0.14
C GLN A 78 -13.81 2.21 1.00
N VAL A 79 -14.57 3.19 0.48
CA VAL A 79 -15.05 4.34 1.25
C VAL A 79 -15.88 3.88 2.45
N LYS A 80 -16.81 2.93 2.25
CA LYS A 80 -17.63 2.40 3.35
C LYS A 80 -16.78 1.76 4.44
N MET A 81 -15.75 0.99 4.09
CA MET A 81 -14.84 0.39 5.07
C MET A 81 -14.10 1.45 5.89
N VAL A 82 -13.64 2.53 5.25
CA VAL A 82 -13.01 3.67 5.95
C VAL A 82 -14.02 4.33 6.90
N GLU A 83 -15.27 4.54 6.49
CA GLU A 83 -16.31 5.10 7.37
C GLU A 83 -16.62 4.17 8.57
N ASP A 84 -16.66 2.86 8.36
CA ASP A 84 -16.85 1.88 9.44
C ASP A 84 -15.66 1.93 10.45
N LEU A 85 -14.42 2.09 9.99
CA LEU A 85 -13.25 2.28 10.86
C LEU A 85 -13.29 3.61 11.64
N ILE A 86 -13.78 4.68 11.01
CA ILE A 86 -13.99 5.98 11.68
C ILE A 86 -15.04 5.87 12.79
N ILE A 87 -16.10 5.09 12.57
CA ILE A 87 -17.14 4.82 13.58
C ILE A 87 -16.56 3.98 14.72
N LYS A 88 -15.74 2.98 14.39
CA LYS A 88 -15.05 2.12 15.36
C LYS A 88 -14.07 2.90 16.24
N GLY A 89 -13.50 3.99 15.74
CA GLY A 89 -12.57 4.84 16.48
C GLY A 89 -11.17 4.24 16.57
N VAL A 90 -10.63 3.72 15.46
CA VAL A 90 -9.22 3.32 15.36
C VAL A 90 -8.29 4.54 15.47
N ASP A 91 -7.05 4.34 15.86
CA ASP A 91 -6.09 5.44 16.03
C ASP A 91 -5.52 5.92 14.71
N ALA A 92 -5.35 5.01 13.73
CA ALA A 92 -4.91 5.35 12.39
C ALA A 92 -5.51 4.42 11.33
N ILE A 93 -5.62 4.95 10.12
CA ILE A 93 -5.99 4.22 8.91
C ILE A 93 -4.85 4.35 7.90
N CYS A 94 -4.23 3.22 7.57
CA CYS A 94 -3.34 3.10 6.43
C CYS A 94 -4.17 2.67 5.22
N ILE A 95 -3.90 3.20 4.02
CA ILE A 95 -4.74 2.88 2.86
C ILE A 95 -4.00 2.96 1.53
N THR A 96 -4.28 2.00 0.64
CA THR A 96 -3.92 2.06 -0.79
C THR A 96 -5.21 2.35 -1.58
N PRO A 97 -5.41 3.58 -2.09
CA PRO A 97 -6.68 4.01 -2.67
C PRO A 97 -7.03 3.37 -4.02
N ASN A 98 -8.29 2.99 -4.20
CA ASN A 98 -8.89 2.72 -5.52
C ASN A 98 -9.25 4.01 -6.27
N ASP A 99 -9.69 5.02 -5.52
CA ASP A 99 -10.01 6.36 -6.02
C ASP A 99 -9.71 7.39 -4.93
N ALA A 100 -8.70 8.22 -5.19
CA ALA A 100 -8.26 9.25 -4.25
C ALA A 100 -9.37 10.27 -3.91
N LYS A 101 -10.14 10.70 -4.92
CA LYS A 101 -11.19 11.71 -4.75
C LYS A 101 -12.38 11.19 -3.96
N ALA A 102 -12.75 9.93 -4.16
CA ALA A 102 -13.85 9.31 -3.46
C ALA A 102 -13.61 9.24 -1.94
N LEU A 103 -12.35 9.15 -1.51
CA LEU A 103 -11.95 9.06 -0.11
C LEU A 103 -11.85 10.41 0.62
N GLU A 104 -11.71 11.53 -0.09
CA GLU A 104 -11.50 12.86 0.52
C GLU A 104 -12.56 13.21 1.59
N PRO A 105 -13.88 12.98 1.38
CA PRO A 105 -14.88 13.27 2.42
C PRO A 105 -14.77 12.40 3.67
N ALA A 106 -14.38 11.13 3.52
CA ALA A 106 -14.17 10.23 4.65
C ALA A 106 -12.92 10.63 5.44
N PHE A 107 -11.83 11.01 4.76
CA PHE A 107 -10.61 11.50 5.42
C PHE A 107 -10.84 12.78 6.21
N ALA A 108 -11.66 13.71 5.70
CA ALA A 108 -12.04 14.89 6.47
C ALA A 108 -12.74 14.51 7.80
N LYS A 109 -13.66 13.54 7.77
CA LYS A 109 -14.33 13.02 8.99
C LYS A 109 -13.34 12.31 9.93
N ALA A 110 -12.37 11.57 9.40
CA ALA A 110 -11.34 10.91 10.19
C ALA A 110 -10.49 11.94 10.95
N LYS A 111 -10.05 13.00 10.26
CA LYS A 111 -9.28 14.11 10.87
C LYS A 111 -10.04 14.85 11.95
N GLU A 112 -11.35 15.09 11.78
CA GLU A 112 -12.20 15.69 12.83
C GLU A 112 -12.22 14.85 14.11
N LYS A 113 -11.99 13.54 13.99
CA LYS A 113 -11.89 12.61 15.13
C LYS A 113 -10.47 12.36 15.62
N GLY A 114 -9.47 13.00 15.02
CA GLY A 114 -8.07 12.82 15.38
C GLY A 114 -7.46 11.49 14.90
N ILE A 115 -8.09 10.82 13.93
CA ILE A 115 -7.59 9.57 13.33
C ILE A 115 -6.53 9.93 12.30
N ALA A 116 -5.33 9.38 12.42
CA ALA A 116 -4.26 9.58 11.46
C ALA A 116 -4.51 8.83 10.14
N ILE A 117 -4.15 9.45 9.01
CA ILE A 117 -4.31 8.87 7.68
C ILE A 117 -2.97 8.75 6.99
N ILE A 118 -2.55 7.53 6.71
CA ILE A 118 -1.34 7.23 5.95
C ILE A 118 -1.74 6.56 4.64
N THR A 119 -1.34 7.14 3.52
CA THR A 119 -1.59 6.55 2.20
C THR A 119 -0.35 5.84 1.65
N HIS A 120 -0.56 4.94 0.73
CA HIS A 120 0.44 4.33 -0.12
C HIS A 120 -0.10 4.31 -1.55
N GLU A 121 0.76 4.52 -2.53
CA GLU A 121 0.37 4.65 -3.94
C GLU A 121 -0.60 5.82 -4.22
N SER A 122 -0.53 6.91 -3.44
CA SER A 122 -1.41 8.07 -3.64
C SER A 122 -0.76 9.39 -3.16
N PRO A 123 0.36 9.81 -3.77
CA PRO A 123 1.14 10.96 -3.29
C PRO A 123 0.35 12.27 -3.30
N ASP A 124 -0.59 12.46 -4.23
CA ASP A 124 -1.42 13.67 -4.35
C ASP A 124 -2.74 13.60 -3.55
N GLN A 125 -2.93 12.57 -2.70
CA GLN A 125 -4.14 12.38 -1.90
C GLN A 125 -4.35 13.55 -0.93
N LYS A 126 -5.53 14.19 -1.01
CA LYS A 126 -5.91 15.19 -0.02
C LYS A 126 -6.44 14.58 1.26
N GLY A 127 -6.11 15.22 2.37
CA GLY A 127 -6.58 14.80 3.69
C GLY A 127 -5.72 13.73 4.36
N LYS A 128 -4.67 13.21 3.71
CA LYS A 128 -3.66 12.36 4.35
C LYS A 128 -2.77 13.16 5.32
N ASP A 129 -2.11 12.49 6.22
CA ASP A 129 -1.00 13.04 7.01
C ASP A 129 0.31 12.82 6.30
N TYR A 130 0.55 11.58 5.81
CA TYR A 130 1.69 11.24 4.96
C TYR A 130 1.29 10.22 3.90
N ASP A 131 2.03 10.22 2.81
CA ASP A 131 2.05 9.14 1.82
C ASP A 131 3.40 8.43 1.88
N VAL A 132 3.38 7.09 1.84
CA VAL A 132 4.59 6.26 1.91
C VAL A 132 4.84 5.63 0.56
N GLU A 133 5.94 6.03 -0.09
CA GLU A 133 6.35 5.51 -1.39
C GLU A 133 7.67 4.76 -1.27
N LEU A 134 7.70 3.51 -1.71
CA LEU A 134 8.93 2.70 -1.69
C LEU A 134 9.83 2.92 -2.91
N ILE A 135 9.44 3.84 -3.78
CA ILE A 135 10.08 4.10 -5.08
C ILE A 135 10.02 5.59 -5.43
N ASP A 136 10.87 6.02 -6.36
CA ASP A 136 10.67 7.28 -7.09
C ASP A 136 9.69 7.04 -8.24
N ASN A 137 8.47 7.51 -8.11
CA ASN A 137 7.38 7.27 -9.08
C ASN A 137 7.71 7.74 -10.51
N VAL A 138 8.47 8.83 -10.65
CA VAL A 138 8.85 9.34 -11.97
C VAL A 138 9.87 8.42 -12.63
N LYS A 139 10.91 8.01 -11.89
CA LYS A 139 11.90 7.06 -12.40
C LYS A 139 11.27 5.71 -12.69
N PHE A 140 10.42 5.23 -11.78
CA PHE A 140 9.72 3.97 -11.92
C PHE A 140 8.83 3.95 -13.17
N GLY A 141 7.98 4.96 -13.37
CA GLY A 141 7.14 5.07 -14.54
C GLY A 141 7.94 5.05 -15.85
N ARG A 142 9.07 5.78 -15.93
CA ARG A 142 9.96 5.80 -17.12
C ARG A 142 10.63 4.45 -17.36
N HIS A 143 11.00 3.75 -16.31
CA HIS A 143 11.71 2.48 -16.38
C HIS A 143 10.95 1.40 -17.15
N PHE A 144 9.62 1.38 -17.08
CA PHE A 144 8.80 0.44 -17.87
C PHE A 144 9.02 0.59 -19.37
N TRP A 145 9.13 1.81 -19.88
CA TRP A 145 9.40 2.04 -21.31
C TRP A 145 10.82 1.70 -21.69
N ASP A 146 11.80 1.95 -20.81
CA ASP A 146 13.18 1.53 -21.05
C ASP A 146 13.26 0.00 -21.14
N MET A 147 12.56 -0.73 -20.27
CA MET A 147 12.50 -2.19 -20.32
C MET A 147 11.68 -2.71 -21.52
N LEU A 148 10.55 -2.07 -21.83
CA LEU A 148 9.80 -2.42 -23.04
C LEU A 148 10.70 -2.36 -24.28
N VAL A 149 11.39 -1.24 -24.48
CA VAL A 149 12.28 -1.02 -25.63
C VAL A 149 13.49 -1.97 -25.62
N GLN A 150 14.03 -2.27 -24.46
CA GLN A 150 15.14 -3.24 -24.32
C GLN A 150 14.79 -4.61 -24.95
N TYR A 151 13.54 -5.05 -24.85
CA TYR A 151 13.12 -6.38 -25.33
C TYR A 151 12.40 -6.34 -26.69
N MET A 152 11.59 -5.33 -26.99
CA MET A 152 10.87 -5.27 -28.26
C MET A 152 11.53 -4.40 -29.35
N GLY A 153 12.55 -3.62 -29.00
CA GLY A 153 13.12 -2.60 -29.85
C GLY A 153 12.41 -1.25 -29.71
N ASP A 154 12.95 -0.21 -30.38
CA ASP A 154 12.55 1.19 -30.25
C ASP A 154 11.37 1.60 -31.14
N SER A 155 10.68 0.63 -31.74
CA SER A 155 9.55 0.85 -32.64
C SER A 155 8.54 -0.28 -32.61
N GLY A 156 7.26 0.06 -32.76
CA GLY A 156 6.16 -0.90 -32.88
C GLY A 156 5.00 -0.61 -31.97
N GLN A 157 3.98 -1.41 -32.11
CA GLN A 157 2.70 -1.28 -31.43
C GLN A 157 2.75 -1.84 -30.00
N TYR A 158 2.18 -1.10 -29.05
CA TYR A 158 2.08 -1.56 -27.66
C TYR A 158 0.77 -1.13 -27.00
N ALA A 159 0.41 -1.80 -25.90
CA ALA A 159 -0.76 -1.49 -25.08
C ALA A 159 -0.38 -1.29 -23.61
N ILE A 160 -1.23 -0.62 -22.83
CA ILE A 160 -1.04 -0.34 -21.40
C ILE A 160 -2.23 -0.88 -20.61
N PHE A 161 -1.93 -1.70 -19.60
CA PHE A 161 -2.90 -2.18 -18.61
C PHE A 161 -2.74 -1.41 -17.31
N VAL A 162 -3.86 -0.94 -16.74
CA VAL A 162 -3.95 -0.30 -15.43
C VAL A 162 -4.96 -1.06 -14.57
N GLY A 163 -4.92 -0.91 -13.25
CA GLY A 163 -5.91 -1.52 -12.36
C GLY A 163 -7.30 -0.97 -12.62
N SER A 164 -7.42 0.36 -12.59
CA SER A 164 -8.59 1.10 -13.06
C SER A 164 -8.17 2.50 -13.52
N LEU A 165 -9.09 3.22 -14.14
CA LEU A 165 -8.81 4.61 -14.59
C LEU A 165 -8.76 5.62 -13.43
N THR A 166 -9.08 5.20 -12.21
CA THR A 166 -9.06 6.03 -10.99
C THR A 166 -7.92 5.68 -10.01
N VAL A 167 -7.23 4.56 -10.20
CA VAL A 167 -6.06 4.18 -9.38
C VAL A 167 -4.94 5.21 -9.58
N PRO A 168 -4.51 5.92 -8.52
CA PRO A 168 -3.64 7.09 -8.69
C PRO A 168 -2.31 6.77 -9.36
N LEU A 169 -1.50 5.84 -8.80
CA LEU A 169 -0.15 5.61 -9.32
C LEU A 169 -0.10 4.90 -10.66
N HIS A 170 -0.99 3.93 -10.93
CA HIS A 170 -1.01 3.28 -12.24
C HIS A 170 -1.19 4.29 -13.38
N ASN A 171 -2.03 5.31 -13.13
CA ASN A 171 -2.27 6.37 -14.11
C ASN A 171 -1.12 7.38 -14.15
N LEU A 172 -0.52 7.72 -13.00
CA LEU A 172 0.67 8.58 -12.93
C LEU A 172 1.85 7.94 -13.69
N TRP A 173 2.15 6.65 -13.46
CA TRP A 173 3.24 5.95 -14.15
C TRP A 173 3.01 5.88 -15.65
N ALA A 174 1.75 5.66 -16.07
CA ALA A 174 1.38 5.70 -17.48
C ALA A 174 1.59 7.09 -18.09
N ASP A 175 1.17 8.16 -17.41
CA ASP A 175 1.31 9.55 -17.89
C ASP A 175 2.79 9.95 -18.02
N VAL A 176 3.58 9.70 -16.96
CA VAL A 176 5.03 10.00 -16.93
C VAL A 176 5.78 9.21 -18.00
N GLY A 177 5.44 7.95 -18.18
CA GLY A 177 6.08 7.09 -19.16
C GLY A 177 5.69 7.45 -20.60
N LEU A 178 4.43 7.80 -20.86
CA LEU A 178 3.98 8.26 -22.17
C LEU A 178 4.67 9.56 -22.58
N GLU A 179 4.80 10.52 -21.66
CA GLU A 179 5.52 11.76 -21.93
C GLU A 179 7.00 11.50 -22.21
N TYR A 180 7.64 10.65 -21.41
CA TYR A 180 9.01 10.25 -21.60
C TYR A 180 9.25 9.53 -22.94
N ALA A 181 8.35 8.61 -23.30
CA ALA A 181 8.47 7.84 -24.55
C ALA A 181 8.28 8.71 -25.78
N LYS A 182 7.44 9.74 -25.72
CA LYS A 182 7.22 10.67 -26.82
C LYS A 182 8.51 11.34 -27.27
N ASP A 183 9.40 11.66 -26.34
CA ASP A 183 10.66 12.32 -26.66
C ASP A 183 11.76 11.30 -26.95
N LYS A 184 11.84 10.22 -26.19
CA LYS A 184 12.95 9.26 -26.26
C LYS A 184 12.74 8.13 -27.26
N TYR A 185 11.50 7.69 -27.44
CA TYR A 185 11.10 6.54 -28.27
C TYR A 185 9.96 6.89 -29.24
N PRO A 186 10.14 7.90 -30.13
CA PRO A 186 9.06 8.47 -30.95
C PRO A 186 8.43 7.51 -31.96
N ASN A 187 9.02 6.33 -32.17
CA ASN A 187 8.49 5.32 -33.09
C ASN A 187 7.65 4.24 -32.40
N LEU A 188 7.42 4.37 -31.09
CA LEU A 188 6.46 3.53 -30.37
C LEU A 188 5.04 4.01 -30.64
N GLU A 189 4.13 3.10 -30.91
CA GLU A 189 2.71 3.38 -31.19
C GLU A 189 1.82 2.77 -30.12
N LEU A 190 1.18 3.60 -29.28
CA LEU A 190 0.14 3.15 -28.37
C LEU A 190 -1.14 2.88 -29.18
N VAL A 191 -1.59 1.61 -29.24
CA VAL A 191 -2.68 1.18 -30.13
C VAL A 191 -4.08 1.57 -29.63
N THR A 192 -4.23 1.83 -28.33
CA THR A 192 -5.49 2.20 -27.72
C THR A 192 -5.25 2.98 -26.43
N GLU A 193 -6.29 3.59 -25.87
CA GLU A 193 -6.25 4.13 -24.51
C GLU A 193 -5.87 3.03 -23.51
N ARG A 194 -5.40 3.44 -22.32
CA ARG A 194 -5.07 2.47 -21.26
C ARG A 194 -6.28 1.65 -20.84
N ILE A 195 -6.08 0.35 -20.60
CA ILE A 195 -7.15 -0.63 -20.39
C ILE A 195 -7.22 -1.00 -18.91
N PRO A 196 -8.40 -0.85 -18.25
CA PRO A 196 -8.57 -1.12 -16.82
C PRO A 196 -8.81 -2.62 -16.55
N CYS A 197 -7.78 -3.44 -16.68
CA CYS A 197 -7.83 -4.89 -16.47
C CYS A 197 -6.74 -5.42 -15.52
N GLY A 198 -5.83 -4.58 -15.07
CA GLY A 198 -4.61 -5.01 -14.39
C GLY A 198 -4.78 -5.60 -12.98
N GLU A 199 -5.96 -5.53 -12.38
CA GLU A 199 -6.27 -6.15 -11.08
C GLU A 199 -7.10 -7.45 -11.22
N ASP A 200 -7.23 -7.97 -12.45
CA ASP A 200 -7.92 -9.22 -12.75
C ASP A 200 -7.16 -9.99 -13.84
N GLN A 201 -6.59 -11.15 -13.48
CA GLN A 201 -5.75 -11.94 -14.38
C GLN A 201 -6.55 -12.53 -15.56
N GLU A 202 -7.77 -13.01 -15.32
CA GLU A 202 -8.59 -13.57 -16.39
C GLU A 202 -9.07 -12.49 -17.36
N LEU A 203 -9.49 -11.33 -16.85
CA LEU A 203 -9.84 -10.18 -17.67
C LEU A 203 -8.64 -9.70 -18.49
N SER A 204 -7.45 -9.63 -17.90
CA SER A 204 -6.21 -9.25 -18.60
C SER A 204 -5.84 -10.26 -19.69
N LYS A 205 -6.04 -11.56 -19.45
CA LYS A 205 -5.87 -12.62 -20.45
C LYS A 205 -6.83 -12.44 -21.61
N GLN A 206 -8.13 -12.29 -21.34
CA GLN A 206 -9.15 -12.09 -22.37
C GLN A 206 -8.87 -10.82 -23.19
N THR A 207 -8.54 -9.73 -22.51
CA THR A 207 -8.14 -8.45 -23.15
C THR A 207 -6.95 -8.65 -24.08
N THR A 208 -5.95 -9.40 -23.67
CA THR A 208 -4.77 -9.70 -24.51
C THR A 208 -5.16 -10.49 -25.76
N LEU A 209 -6.03 -11.50 -25.62
CA LEU A 209 -6.51 -12.27 -26.77
C LEU A 209 -7.29 -11.39 -27.78
N GLU A 210 -8.06 -10.42 -27.29
CA GLU A 210 -8.77 -9.44 -28.13
C GLU A 210 -7.80 -8.47 -28.81
N LEU A 211 -6.78 -7.99 -28.09
CA LEU A 211 -5.74 -7.12 -28.65
C LEU A 211 -4.97 -7.82 -29.76
N LEU A 212 -4.54 -9.06 -29.59
CA LEU A 212 -3.83 -9.83 -30.60
C LEU A 212 -4.67 -10.06 -31.86
N LYS A 213 -5.99 -10.14 -31.74
CA LYS A 213 -6.91 -10.26 -32.87
C LYS A 213 -7.10 -8.93 -33.60
N THR A 214 -7.19 -7.83 -32.83
CA THR A 214 -7.49 -6.48 -33.36
C THR A 214 -6.25 -5.80 -33.91
N TYR A 215 -5.08 -6.04 -33.29
CA TYR A 215 -3.79 -5.48 -33.63
C TYR A 215 -2.77 -6.60 -33.86
N PRO A 216 -2.77 -7.22 -35.06
CA PRO A 216 -1.88 -8.36 -35.36
C PRO A 216 -0.39 -8.05 -35.27
N ASP A 217 -0.02 -6.76 -35.36
CA ASP A 217 1.35 -6.27 -35.26
C ASP A 217 1.72 -5.80 -33.84
N LEU A 218 0.89 -6.13 -32.81
CA LEU A 218 1.18 -5.80 -31.41
C LEU A 218 2.47 -6.46 -30.97
N LYS A 219 3.43 -5.65 -30.48
CA LYS A 219 4.76 -6.09 -30.04
C LYS A 219 5.01 -5.97 -28.55
N GLY A 220 4.21 -5.20 -27.83
CA GLY A 220 4.45 -4.97 -26.42
C GLY A 220 3.21 -4.73 -25.58
N ILE A 221 3.30 -5.09 -24.29
CA ILE A 221 2.29 -4.81 -23.28
C ILE A 221 3.03 -4.34 -22.01
N ILE A 222 2.63 -3.19 -21.48
CA ILE A 222 3.04 -2.70 -20.15
C ILE A 222 1.86 -2.92 -19.20
N GLY A 223 2.10 -3.57 -18.06
CA GLY A 223 1.08 -3.76 -17.03
C GLY A 223 1.48 -3.16 -15.68
N PHE A 224 0.64 -2.27 -15.13
CA PHE A 224 0.88 -1.62 -13.84
C PHE A 224 0.17 -2.30 -12.66
N GLY A 225 -0.96 -2.96 -12.88
CA GLY A 225 -1.58 -3.82 -11.88
C GLY A 225 -0.96 -5.21 -11.85
N SER A 226 -0.75 -5.79 -10.67
CA SER A 226 0.06 -7.00 -10.48
C SER A 226 -0.50 -8.29 -11.11
N LEU A 227 -1.76 -8.28 -11.53
CA LEU A 227 -2.41 -9.39 -12.25
C LEU A 227 -2.45 -9.18 -13.78
N GLY A 228 -2.17 -7.96 -14.24
CA GLY A 228 -2.11 -7.61 -15.66
C GLY A 228 -1.05 -8.38 -16.44
N PRO A 229 0.24 -8.24 -16.09
CA PRO A 229 1.33 -8.94 -16.77
C PRO A 229 1.19 -10.46 -16.77
N PRO A 230 0.84 -11.14 -15.65
CA PRO A 230 0.58 -12.59 -15.67
C PRO A 230 -0.57 -13.00 -16.59
N GLY A 231 -1.65 -12.20 -16.64
CA GLY A 231 -2.77 -12.44 -17.55
C GLY A 231 -2.36 -12.32 -19.01
N ALA A 232 -1.61 -11.29 -19.38
CA ALA A 232 -1.06 -11.12 -20.72
C ALA A 232 -0.11 -12.28 -21.09
N ALA A 233 0.83 -12.62 -20.21
CA ALA A 233 1.76 -13.72 -20.42
C ALA A 233 1.06 -15.07 -20.58
N GLN A 234 0.01 -15.33 -19.79
CA GLN A 234 -0.80 -16.52 -19.91
C GLN A 234 -1.47 -16.62 -21.30
N ALA A 235 -2.04 -15.52 -21.81
CA ALA A 235 -2.63 -15.48 -23.15
C ALA A 235 -1.60 -15.81 -24.25
N LEU A 236 -0.41 -15.23 -24.17
CA LEU A 236 0.69 -15.47 -25.11
C LEU A 236 1.16 -16.92 -25.06
N LYS A 237 1.33 -17.49 -23.87
CA LYS A 237 1.70 -18.89 -23.69
C LYS A 237 0.66 -19.84 -24.28
N GLU A 238 -0.63 -19.64 -24.01
CA GLU A 238 -1.73 -20.45 -24.55
C GLU A 238 -1.84 -20.36 -26.07
N LYS A 239 -1.41 -19.24 -26.67
CA LYS A 239 -1.34 -19.05 -28.12
C LYS A 239 -0.05 -19.60 -28.77
N GLY A 240 0.94 -20.00 -27.97
CA GLY A 240 2.25 -20.38 -28.48
C GLY A 240 3.09 -19.21 -28.98
N MET A 241 2.79 -17.99 -28.52
CA MET A 241 3.43 -16.72 -28.91
C MET A 241 4.43 -16.23 -27.85
N ALA A 242 4.91 -17.10 -26.98
CA ALA A 242 5.93 -16.72 -25.98
C ALA A 242 7.17 -16.13 -26.68
N GLY A 243 7.56 -14.92 -26.31
CA GLY A 243 8.68 -14.18 -26.90
C GLY A 243 8.36 -13.40 -28.19
N GLU A 244 7.16 -13.53 -28.76
CA GLU A 244 6.73 -12.74 -29.93
C GLU A 244 6.18 -11.37 -29.54
N VAL A 245 5.54 -11.28 -28.37
CA VAL A 245 5.07 -10.02 -27.76
C VAL A 245 5.77 -9.84 -26.43
N THR A 246 6.39 -8.68 -26.25
CA THR A 246 7.09 -8.32 -25.00
C THR A 246 6.09 -7.94 -23.93
N VAL A 247 6.16 -8.58 -22.75
CA VAL A 247 5.38 -8.23 -21.57
C VAL A 247 6.33 -7.75 -20.48
N VAL A 248 6.13 -6.53 -20.04
CA VAL A 248 6.82 -5.93 -18.88
C VAL A 248 5.80 -5.38 -17.91
N GLY A 249 6.05 -5.47 -16.61
CA GLY A 249 5.06 -4.93 -15.68
C GLY A 249 5.32 -5.23 -14.21
N THR A 250 4.44 -4.70 -13.37
CA THR A 250 4.46 -4.94 -11.92
C THR A 250 3.90 -6.33 -11.62
N VAL A 251 4.66 -7.13 -10.90
CA VAL A 251 4.27 -8.51 -10.57
C VAL A 251 5.15 -9.05 -9.43
N LEU A 252 4.62 -9.95 -8.60
CA LEU A 252 5.44 -10.65 -7.60
C LEU A 252 6.30 -11.74 -8.25
N PRO A 253 7.51 -11.99 -7.70
CA PRO A 253 8.44 -13.00 -8.23
C PRO A 253 7.83 -14.39 -8.40
N ASP A 254 7.17 -14.92 -7.37
CA ASP A 254 6.56 -16.25 -7.40
C ASP A 254 5.47 -16.37 -8.48
N HIS A 255 4.69 -15.29 -8.67
CA HIS A 255 3.64 -15.24 -9.68
C HIS A 255 4.19 -15.11 -11.11
N ALA A 256 5.32 -14.41 -11.27
CA ALA A 256 5.98 -14.21 -12.56
C ALA A 256 6.88 -15.38 -12.99
N SER A 257 7.39 -16.17 -12.04
CA SER A 257 8.49 -17.12 -12.24
C SER A 257 8.30 -18.02 -13.46
N SER A 258 7.13 -18.65 -13.60
CA SER A 258 6.87 -19.54 -14.72
C SER A 258 6.84 -18.82 -16.08
N TYR A 259 6.33 -17.60 -16.13
CA TYR A 259 6.21 -16.79 -17.35
C TYR A 259 7.53 -16.15 -17.77
N LEU A 260 8.35 -15.75 -16.79
CA LEU A 260 9.71 -15.27 -17.07
C LEU A 260 10.58 -16.42 -17.64
N LYS A 261 10.49 -17.62 -17.05
CA LYS A 261 11.28 -18.79 -17.48
C LYS A 261 10.90 -19.34 -18.84
N ASP A 262 9.62 -19.31 -19.20
CA ASP A 262 9.18 -19.78 -20.52
C ASP A 262 9.19 -18.68 -21.60
N GLY A 263 9.49 -17.42 -21.21
CA GLY A 263 9.64 -16.28 -22.11
C GLY A 263 8.31 -15.64 -22.54
N SER A 264 7.18 -15.99 -21.93
CA SER A 264 5.90 -15.30 -22.17
C SER A 264 5.81 -13.96 -21.45
N MET A 265 6.71 -13.70 -20.49
CA MET A 265 6.99 -12.39 -19.89
C MET A 265 8.50 -12.15 -19.89
N GLN A 266 8.97 -10.91 -20.06
CA GLN A 266 10.40 -10.59 -20.15
C GLN A 266 10.94 -9.94 -18.89
N HIS A 267 10.15 -9.08 -18.23
CA HIS A 267 10.66 -8.29 -17.11
C HIS A 267 9.56 -7.92 -16.12
N GLY A 268 9.82 -8.10 -14.84
CA GLY A 268 8.99 -7.57 -13.77
C GLY A 268 9.70 -6.45 -13.03
N ILE A 269 8.96 -5.42 -12.65
CA ILE A 269 9.46 -4.25 -11.91
C ILE A 269 8.53 -4.04 -10.73
N LEU A 270 9.09 -4.07 -9.51
CA LEU A 270 8.29 -3.99 -8.29
C LEU A 270 9.08 -3.38 -7.12
N TRP A 271 8.48 -3.34 -5.99
CA TRP A 271 9.04 -3.31 -4.63
C TRP A 271 8.41 -4.45 -3.82
N ASP A 272 8.97 -4.80 -2.66
CA ASP A 272 8.32 -5.80 -1.81
C ASP A 272 7.09 -5.17 -1.10
N PRO A 273 5.85 -5.62 -1.37
CA PRO A 273 4.65 -5.09 -0.70
C PRO A 273 4.67 -5.25 0.81
N LYS A 274 5.39 -6.24 1.33
CA LYS A 274 5.59 -6.45 2.77
C LYS A 274 6.25 -5.23 3.41
N ASP A 275 7.25 -4.67 2.75
CA ASP A 275 7.94 -3.47 3.19
C ASP A 275 7.00 -2.26 3.24
N ALA A 276 6.08 -2.12 2.29
CA ALA A 276 5.06 -1.07 2.30
C ALA A 276 4.10 -1.21 3.49
N GLY A 277 3.61 -2.42 3.74
CA GLY A 277 2.72 -2.71 4.88
C GLY A 277 3.37 -2.37 6.22
N PHE A 278 4.64 -2.76 6.39
CA PHE A 278 5.42 -2.43 7.59
C PHE A 278 5.64 -0.92 7.71
N ALA A 279 6.11 -0.26 6.64
CA ALA A 279 6.42 1.16 6.63
C ALA A 279 5.20 2.03 6.95
N MET A 280 4.05 1.78 6.32
CA MET A 280 2.80 2.49 6.62
C MET A 280 2.43 2.37 8.10
N SER A 281 2.45 1.15 8.65
CA SER A 281 2.10 0.90 10.04
C SER A 281 3.08 1.58 11.00
N TRP A 282 4.38 1.56 10.68
CA TRP A 282 5.42 2.22 11.46
C TRP A 282 5.24 3.74 11.46
N ILE A 283 5.02 4.37 10.28
CA ILE A 283 4.76 5.81 10.15
C ILE A 283 3.48 6.19 10.89
N ALA A 284 2.38 5.42 10.73
CA ALA A 284 1.13 5.66 11.43
C ALA A 284 1.33 5.73 12.95
N LYS A 285 2.11 4.79 13.51
CA LYS A 285 2.46 4.80 14.95
C LYS A 285 3.21 6.07 15.33
N GLN A 286 4.21 6.51 14.56
CA GLN A 286 4.94 7.74 14.86
C GLN A 286 3.99 8.96 14.88
N VAL A 287 3.08 9.04 13.90
CA VAL A 287 2.10 10.14 13.80
C VAL A 287 1.14 10.14 14.99
N VAL A 288 0.57 8.98 15.35
CA VAL A 288 -0.35 8.85 16.50
C VAL A 288 0.36 9.20 17.82
N GLU A 289 1.64 8.85 17.97
CA GLU A 289 2.46 9.24 19.14
C GLU A 289 2.89 10.71 19.12
N GLY A 290 2.48 11.50 18.15
CA GLY A 290 2.80 12.92 18.03
C GLY A 290 4.25 13.22 17.64
N LYS A 291 4.95 12.22 17.06
CA LYS A 291 6.33 12.41 16.58
C LYS A 291 6.34 13.03 15.18
N ASN A 292 7.24 13.95 14.96
CA ASN A 292 7.44 14.52 13.63
C ASN A 292 8.23 13.57 12.73
N ILE A 293 7.75 13.36 11.54
CA ILE A 293 8.51 12.67 10.48
C ILE A 293 9.45 13.73 9.87
N THR A 294 10.72 13.39 9.78
CA THR A 294 11.76 14.32 9.30
C THR A 294 12.66 13.66 8.27
N GLU A 295 13.20 14.47 7.38
CA GLU A 295 14.23 14.04 6.42
C GLU A 295 15.35 13.28 7.12
N GLY A 296 15.79 12.17 6.54
CA GLY A 296 16.85 11.33 7.09
C GLY A 296 16.43 10.40 8.22
N MET A 297 15.15 10.34 8.62
CA MET A 297 14.64 9.36 9.57
C MET A 297 14.82 7.94 9.03
N ASN A 298 15.08 6.98 9.90
CA ASN A 298 15.29 5.59 9.52
C ASN A 298 14.06 4.73 9.84
N ILE A 299 13.50 4.06 8.85
CA ILE A 299 12.49 3.02 9.04
C ILE A 299 13.24 1.70 9.27
N PRO A 300 13.01 0.98 10.39
CA PRO A 300 13.68 -0.29 10.65
C PRO A 300 13.55 -1.28 9.49
N GLY A 301 14.67 -1.84 9.06
CA GLY A 301 14.73 -2.79 7.95
C GLY A 301 14.69 -2.17 6.53
N LEU A 302 14.24 -0.92 6.38
CA LEU A 302 14.07 -0.27 5.07
C LEU A 302 15.09 0.85 4.80
N GLY A 303 15.74 1.36 5.85
CA GLY A 303 16.74 2.41 5.69
C GLY A 303 16.22 3.82 5.83
N THR A 304 16.99 4.76 5.29
CA THR A 304 16.77 6.20 5.46
C THR A 304 15.76 6.72 4.45
N ILE A 305 14.78 7.48 4.92
CA ILE A 305 13.78 8.12 4.07
C ILE A 305 14.27 9.45 3.51
N THR A 306 13.74 9.82 2.36
CA THR A 306 13.68 11.20 1.86
C THR A 306 12.26 11.72 1.97
N LEU A 307 12.11 13.04 2.22
CA LEU A 307 10.82 13.66 2.45
C LEU A 307 10.57 14.75 1.40
N ASP A 308 9.47 14.62 0.66
CA ASP A 308 9.02 15.60 -0.32
C ASP A 308 7.61 16.09 0.07
N GLY A 309 7.58 17.18 0.85
CA GLY A 309 6.35 17.63 1.47
C GLY A 309 5.83 16.62 2.49
N ASP A 310 4.69 16.00 2.19
CA ASP A 310 4.06 14.93 2.98
C ASP A 310 4.26 13.53 2.36
N VAL A 311 5.12 13.41 1.34
CA VAL A 311 5.47 12.14 0.68
C VAL A 311 6.80 11.64 1.20
N ILE A 312 6.77 10.46 1.81
CA ILE A 312 7.93 9.72 2.32
C ILE A 312 8.39 8.77 1.24
N LYS A 313 9.66 8.85 0.85
CA LYS A 313 10.24 8.00 -0.20
C LYS A 313 11.36 7.13 0.34
N VAL A 314 11.37 5.88 -0.09
CA VAL A 314 12.47 4.92 0.09
C VAL A 314 12.90 4.46 -1.32
N ASP A 315 14.14 4.04 -1.52
CA ASP A 315 14.61 3.54 -2.82
C ASP A 315 14.72 2.01 -2.75
N ALA A 316 13.60 1.34 -3.06
CA ALA A 316 13.44 -0.12 -2.92
C ALA A 316 12.98 -0.81 -4.22
N VAL A 317 13.33 -0.24 -5.39
CA VAL A 317 12.98 -0.85 -6.69
C VAL A 317 13.69 -2.20 -6.85
N ILE A 318 12.93 -3.19 -7.31
CA ILE A 318 13.39 -4.54 -7.63
C ILE A 318 13.07 -4.83 -9.10
N ASP A 319 14.10 -5.24 -9.84
CA ASP A 319 13.95 -5.77 -11.19
C ASP A 319 14.04 -7.30 -11.16
N ILE A 320 13.03 -7.99 -11.72
CA ILE A 320 13.03 -9.45 -11.84
C ILE A 320 13.02 -9.90 -13.28
N THR A 321 13.86 -10.88 -13.54
CA THR A 321 14.03 -11.54 -14.85
C THR A 321 14.08 -13.06 -14.65
N LYS A 322 14.14 -13.80 -15.74
CA LYS A 322 14.35 -15.26 -15.67
C LYS A 322 15.64 -15.66 -14.92
N ASP A 323 16.65 -14.78 -14.88
CA ASP A 323 17.97 -15.09 -14.34
C ASP A 323 18.05 -14.90 -12.81
N ASN A 324 17.15 -14.10 -12.22
CA ASN A 324 17.18 -13.79 -10.80
C ASN A 324 15.87 -14.09 -10.03
N VAL A 325 14.78 -14.42 -10.72
CA VAL A 325 13.46 -14.61 -10.09
C VAL A 325 13.46 -15.65 -8.98
N ASP A 326 14.29 -16.69 -9.08
CA ASP A 326 14.41 -17.75 -8.05
C ASP A 326 15.18 -17.30 -6.80
N SER A 327 15.78 -16.11 -6.80
CA SER A 327 16.46 -15.56 -5.62
C SER A 327 15.50 -14.87 -4.64
N PHE A 328 14.26 -14.62 -5.06
CA PHE A 328 13.22 -14.04 -4.25
C PHE A 328 12.31 -15.14 -3.70
N GLY A 329 11.93 -15.06 -2.43
CA GLY A 329 11.12 -16.08 -1.76
C GLY A 329 9.66 -15.62 -1.52
N PHE A 330 9.10 -14.84 -2.43
CA PHE A 330 7.75 -14.31 -2.30
C PHE A 330 7.07 -14.02 -3.65
#